data_83b26ced40e5cdd76113766a64c5f391
#
_entry.id   83b26ced40e5cdd76113766a64c5f391
#
_cell.length_a   1.000
_cell.length_b   1.000
_cell.length_c   1.000
_cell.angle_alpha   90.00
_cell.angle_beta   90.00
_cell.angle_gamma   90.00
#
_symmetry.space_group_name_H-M   'P 1'
#
loop_
_entity.id
_entity.type
_entity.pdbx_description
1 polymer ?
#
loop_
_entity_poly.entity_id
_entity_poly.type
_entity_poly.pdbx_seq_one_letter_code
_entity_poly.pdbx_strand_id
1 'polypeptide(L)'
;MNWGTKIVMSFILFVGLIVTMVTISMRQDVSLVAKDYYVQEIAYQDQIERIKNYRDLGENQIKLEYKKQTSQIVLTLPKSYAGKGEIHFFRPSDASLDARYVLRPDSEGYQRFEAGDFKKGLWKVKISWHENDREYYEEKTLVI
;
A
#
# COMPACT_ATOMS: atom_id res chain seq x y z
N MET A 1 -19.30 -28.14 59.54
CA MET A 1 -18.14 -27.57 58.81
C MET A 1 -17.55 -26.45 59.63
N ASN A 2 -16.34 -26.62 60.04
CA ASN A 2 -15.66 -25.64 60.89
C ASN A 2 -15.32 -24.38 60.10
N TRP A 3 -15.28 -23.21 60.73
CA TRP A 3 -14.95 -21.93 60.10
C TRP A 3 -13.61 -21.97 59.34
N GLY A 4 -12.61 -22.63 59.90
CA GLY A 4 -11.31 -22.84 59.24
C GLY A 4 -11.40 -23.62 57.91
N THR A 5 -12.28 -24.63 57.82
CA THR A 5 -12.47 -25.42 56.58
C THR A 5 -13.05 -24.56 55.47
N LYS A 6 -13.91 -23.57 55.80
CA LYS A 6 -14.46 -22.63 54.79
C LYS A 6 -13.38 -21.73 54.22
N ILE A 7 -12.44 -21.26 55.06
CA ILE A 7 -11.32 -20.43 54.61
C ILE A 7 -10.40 -21.24 53.67
N VAL A 8 -10.05 -22.47 54.07
CA VAL A 8 -9.21 -23.34 53.24
C VAL A 8 -9.86 -23.62 51.89
N MET A 9 -11.17 -23.90 51.85
CA MET A 9 -11.90 -24.11 50.60
C MET A 9 -11.89 -22.87 49.72
N SER A 10 -12.12 -21.68 50.29
CA SER A 10 -12.06 -20.43 49.53
C SER A 10 -10.67 -20.18 48.94
N PHE A 11 -9.62 -20.51 49.68
CA PHE A 11 -8.24 -20.37 49.22
C PHE A 11 -7.92 -21.30 48.07
N ILE A 12 -8.34 -22.58 48.13
CA ILE A 12 -8.16 -23.57 47.07
C ILE A 12 -8.90 -23.14 45.81
N LEU A 13 -10.13 -22.65 45.96
CA LEU A 13 -10.91 -22.15 44.85
C LEU A 13 -10.28 -20.93 44.16
N PHE A 14 -9.75 -20.00 44.98
CA PHE A 14 -9.04 -18.80 44.50
C PHE A 14 -7.77 -19.17 43.74
N VAL A 15 -6.93 -20.05 44.30
CA VAL A 15 -5.70 -20.53 43.63
C VAL A 15 -6.05 -21.25 42.33
N GLY A 16 -7.08 -22.09 42.33
CA GLY A 16 -7.56 -22.76 41.11
C GLY A 16 -7.97 -21.79 40.03
N LEU A 17 -8.67 -20.72 40.38
CA LEU A 17 -9.07 -19.66 39.47
C LEU A 17 -7.86 -18.94 38.86
N ILE A 18 -6.87 -18.57 39.67
CA ILE A 18 -5.64 -17.93 39.22
C ILE A 18 -4.88 -18.83 38.25
N VAL A 19 -4.66 -20.11 38.61
CA VAL A 19 -3.95 -21.08 37.77
C VAL A 19 -4.67 -21.26 36.42
N THR A 20 -6.00 -21.28 36.47
CA THR A 20 -6.80 -21.38 35.23
C THR A 20 -6.59 -20.15 34.35
N MET A 21 -6.66 -18.93 34.90
CA MET A 21 -6.45 -17.70 34.16
C MET A 21 -5.04 -17.62 33.55
N VAL A 22 -4.02 -17.99 34.34
CA VAL A 22 -2.62 -18.02 33.86
C VAL A 22 -2.46 -19.01 32.73
N THR A 23 -3.05 -20.21 32.86
CA THR A 23 -2.97 -21.26 31.82
C THR A 23 -3.63 -20.80 30.52
N ILE A 24 -4.79 -20.15 30.62
CA ILE A 24 -5.49 -19.59 29.44
C ILE A 24 -4.64 -18.49 28.81
N SER A 25 -4.09 -17.59 29.63
CA SER A 25 -3.23 -16.50 29.16
C SER A 25 -1.96 -16.99 28.46
N MET A 26 -1.34 -18.04 28.98
CA MET A 26 -0.15 -18.65 28.36
C MET A 26 -0.43 -19.44 27.08
N ARG A 27 -1.68 -19.86 26.87
CA ARG A 27 -2.11 -20.56 25.65
C ARG A 27 -2.57 -19.60 24.54
N GLN A 28 -2.81 -18.33 24.90
CA GLN A 28 -3.07 -17.30 23.90
C GLN A 28 -1.75 -16.87 23.30
N ASP A 29 -1.54 -17.28 22.06
CA ASP A 29 -0.42 -16.83 21.23
C ASP A 29 -0.66 -15.36 20.88
N VAL A 30 -0.37 -14.48 21.82
CA VAL A 30 -0.35 -13.03 21.58
C VAL A 30 0.95 -12.74 20.85
N SER A 31 0.98 -13.02 19.58
CA SER A 31 2.03 -12.47 18.73
C SER A 31 1.80 -10.97 18.64
N LEU A 32 2.33 -10.23 19.61
CA LEU A 32 2.30 -8.76 19.69
C LEU A 32 2.98 -8.11 18.47
N VAL A 33 3.73 -8.89 17.72
CA VAL A 33 4.39 -8.47 16.49
C VAL A 33 4.11 -9.53 15.44
N ALA A 34 3.41 -9.17 14.38
CA ALA A 34 3.27 -10.03 13.23
C ALA A 34 4.67 -10.50 12.81
N LYS A 35 4.84 -11.80 12.51
CA LYS A 35 6.12 -12.34 12.03
C LYS A 35 6.65 -11.55 10.84
N ASP A 36 5.74 -10.87 10.14
CA ASP A 36 6.02 -10.04 8.97
C ASP A 36 6.26 -8.56 9.29
N TYR A 37 6.27 -8.16 10.58
CA TYR A 37 6.45 -6.75 10.95
C TYR A 37 7.73 -6.15 10.35
N TYR A 38 8.85 -6.86 10.48
CA TYR A 38 10.12 -6.41 9.91
C TYR A 38 10.09 -6.36 8.39
N VAL A 39 9.42 -7.32 7.75
CA VAL A 39 9.24 -7.32 6.29
C VAL A 39 8.38 -6.14 5.85
N GLN A 40 7.30 -5.85 6.57
CA GLN A 40 6.44 -4.70 6.31
C GLN A 40 7.17 -3.38 6.56
N GLU A 41 8.00 -3.29 7.60
CA GLU A 41 8.78 -2.10 7.90
C GLU A 41 9.84 -1.83 6.82
N ILE A 42 10.56 -2.86 6.36
CA ILE A 42 11.50 -2.75 5.25
C ILE A 42 10.76 -2.30 3.98
N ALA A 43 9.65 -2.93 3.63
CA ALA A 43 8.83 -2.54 2.48
C ALA A 43 8.32 -1.10 2.58
N TYR A 44 8.02 -0.63 3.79
CA TYR A 44 7.61 0.74 4.02
C TYR A 44 8.76 1.73 3.86
N GLN A 45 9.96 1.39 4.33
CA GLN A 45 11.18 2.19 4.12
C GLN A 45 11.54 2.28 2.64
N ASP A 46 11.46 1.17 1.90
CA ASP A 46 11.66 1.14 0.46
C ASP A 46 10.66 2.05 -0.26
N GLN A 47 9.41 2.05 0.18
CA GLN A 47 8.37 2.94 -0.37
C GLN A 47 8.70 4.41 -0.13
N ILE A 48 9.17 4.77 1.07
CA ILE A 48 9.58 6.14 1.41
C ILE A 48 10.74 6.57 0.52
N GLU A 49 11.72 5.69 0.31
CA GLU A 49 12.89 5.98 -0.52
C GLU A 49 12.49 6.21 -1.98
N ARG A 50 11.59 5.39 -2.53
CA ARG A 50 11.04 5.57 -3.89
C ARG A 50 10.32 6.91 -4.06
N ILE A 51 9.52 7.31 -3.07
CA ILE A 51 8.83 8.61 -3.07
C ILE A 51 9.84 9.75 -2.99
N LYS A 52 10.87 9.61 -2.15
CA LYS A 52 11.94 10.61 -2.03
C LYS A 52 12.70 10.76 -3.34
N ASN A 53 13.12 9.64 -3.95
CA ASN A 53 13.80 9.65 -5.25
C ASN A 53 12.98 10.39 -6.31
N TYR A 54 11.66 10.18 -6.31
CA TYR A 54 10.75 10.90 -7.20
C TYR A 54 10.73 12.42 -6.95
N ARG A 55 10.67 12.83 -5.70
CA ARG A 55 10.66 14.25 -5.34
C ARG A 55 11.96 14.95 -5.74
N ASP A 56 13.08 14.24 -5.67
CA ASP A 56 14.40 14.76 -6.02
C ASP A 56 14.55 14.99 -7.54
N LEU A 57 13.63 14.50 -8.37
CA LEU A 57 13.62 14.76 -9.83
C LEU A 57 13.26 16.22 -10.17
N GLY A 58 12.68 16.97 -9.26
CA GLY A 58 12.33 18.39 -9.45
C GLY A 58 11.44 18.63 -10.67
N GLU A 59 11.96 19.35 -11.67
CA GLU A 59 11.20 19.68 -12.90
C GLU A 59 10.96 18.47 -13.83
N ASN A 60 11.69 17.38 -13.65
CA ASN A 60 11.55 16.15 -14.43
C ASN A 60 10.45 15.22 -13.88
N GLN A 61 9.51 15.75 -13.14
CA GLN A 61 8.40 14.97 -12.59
C GLN A 61 7.40 14.58 -13.67
N ILE A 62 6.76 13.43 -13.46
CA ILE A 62 5.70 12.93 -14.31
C ILE A 62 4.46 13.83 -14.23
N LYS A 63 3.86 14.12 -15.38
CA LYS A 63 2.57 14.81 -15.47
C LYS A 63 1.50 13.86 -15.95
N LEU A 64 0.35 13.87 -15.29
CA LEU A 64 -0.82 13.09 -15.66
C LEU A 64 -2.00 14.02 -15.81
N GLU A 65 -2.59 14.06 -16.99
CA GLU A 65 -3.69 14.96 -17.32
C GLU A 65 -4.82 14.21 -18.01
N TYR A 66 -6.06 14.53 -17.65
CA TYR A 66 -7.23 14.12 -18.39
C TYR A 66 -7.68 15.21 -19.34
N LYS A 67 -7.56 14.97 -20.64
CA LYS A 67 -8.01 15.88 -21.70
C LYS A 67 -9.45 15.56 -22.09
N LYS A 68 -10.39 16.29 -21.52
CA LYS A 68 -11.84 16.11 -21.78
C LYS A 68 -12.20 16.25 -23.26
N GLN A 69 -11.52 17.14 -23.99
CA GLN A 69 -11.79 17.43 -25.40
C GLN A 69 -11.51 16.23 -26.31
N THR A 70 -10.45 15.49 -26.03
CA THR A 70 -10.05 14.31 -26.79
C THR A 70 -10.45 13.00 -26.13
N SER A 71 -11.05 13.06 -24.94
CA SER A 71 -11.37 11.88 -24.10
C SER A 71 -10.15 10.98 -23.87
N GLN A 72 -9.00 11.59 -23.62
CA GLN A 72 -7.73 10.87 -23.41
C GLN A 72 -7.09 11.23 -22.07
N ILE A 73 -6.50 10.23 -21.46
CA ILE A 73 -5.60 10.40 -20.32
C ILE A 73 -4.18 10.42 -20.88
N VAL A 74 -3.45 11.48 -20.62
CA VAL A 74 -2.09 11.68 -21.13
C VAL A 74 -1.12 11.65 -19.98
N LEU A 75 -0.23 10.67 -20.00
CA LEU A 75 0.93 10.57 -19.12
C LEU A 75 2.13 11.15 -19.84
N THR A 76 2.81 12.09 -19.22
CA THR A 76 4.05 12.68 -19.73
C THR A 76 5.20 12.27 -18.82
N LEU A 77 6.17 11.57 -19.38
CA LEU A 77 7.41 11.18 -18.70
C LEU A 77 8.55 12.11 -19.13
N PRO A 78 9.62 12.21 -18.33
CA PRO A 78 10.83 12.92 -18.73
C PRO A 78 11.39 12.35 -20.06
N LYS A 79 11.93 13.19 -20.91
CA LYS A 79 12.55 12.76 -22.19
C LYS A 79 13.76 11.84 -21.99
N SER A 80 14.37 11.90 -20.82
CA SER A 80 15.49 11.04 -20.42
C SER A 80 15.04 9.67 -19.93
N TYR A 81 13.73 9.40 -19.87
CA TYR A 81 13.23 8.12 -19.37
C TYR A 81 13.69 6.97 -20.28
N ALA A 82 14.46 6.07 -19.70
CA ALA A 82 14.93 4.83 -20.34
C ALA A 82 14.63 3.59 -19.47
N GLY A 83 13.86 3.78 -18.42
CA GLY A 83 13.58 2.76 -17.42
C GLY A 83 12.51 1.74 -17.82
N LYS A 84 12.26 0.82 -16.91
CA LYS A 84 11.13 -0.12 -16.97
C LYS A 84 10.18 0.21 -15.82
N GLY A 85 8.89 0.24 -16.09
CA GLY A 85 7.91 0.57 -15.08
C GLY A 85 6.50 0.16 -15.46
N GLU A 86 5.60 0.37 -14.51
CA GLU A 86 4.18 0.11 -14.69
C GLU A 86 3.34 1.28 -14.17
N ILE A 87 2.17 1.44 -14.74
CA ILE A 87 1.14 2.34 -14.27
C ILE A 87 -0.08 1.50 -13.87
N HIS A 88 -0.54 1.71 -12.64
CA HIS A 88 -1.70 1.04 -12.07
C HIS A 88 -2.81 2.05 -11.81
N PHE A 89 -3.88 1.94 -12.57
CA PHE A 89 -5.12 2.67 -12.35
C PHE A 89 -5.93 1.92 -11.29
N PHE A 90 -5.96 2.47 -10.10
CA PHE A 90 -6.66 1.91 -8.95
C PHE A 90 -7.95 2.67 -8.70
N ARG A 91 -9.06 1.95 -8.59
CA ARG A 91 -10.36 2.53 -8.29
C ARG A 91 -10.76 2.22 -6.83
N PRO A 92 -10.77 3.20 -5.91
CA PRO A 92 -11.10 2.95 -4.52
C PRO A 92 -12.51 2.39 -4.28
N SER A 93 -13.45 2.70 -5.20
CA SER A 93 -14.85 2.26 -5.09
C SER A 93 -15.12 0.88 -5.67
N ASP A 94 -14.22 0.32 -6.48
CA ASP A 94 -14.44 -0.96 -7.16
C ASP A 94 -13.11 -1.51 -7.70
N ALA A 95 -12.49 -2.38 -6.95
CA ALA A 95 -11.20 -2.98 -7.30
C ALA A 95 -11.27 -3.92 -8.53
N SER A 96 -12.48 -4.36 -8.94
CA SER A 96 -12.64 -5.18 -10.14
C SER A 96 -12.35 -4.42 -11.43
N LEU A 97 -12.32 -3.09 -11.37
CA LEU A 97 -12.04 -2.20 -12.50
C LEU A 97 -10.57 -1.76 -12.55
N ASP A 98 -9.74 -2.22 -11.63
CA ASP A 98 -8.32 -1.91 -11.62
C ASP A 98 -7.65 -2.35 -12.92
N ALA A 99 -6.80 -1.48 -13.47
CA ALA A 99 -6.08 -1.76 -14.70
C ALA A 99 -4.59 -1.47 -14.54
N ARG A 100 -3.75 -2.34 -15.10
CA ARG A 100 -2.29 -2.18 -15.09
C ARG A 100 -1.74 -2.19 -16.49
N TYR A 101 -0.84 -1.26 -16.76
CA TYR A 101 -0.17 -1.13 -18.05
C TYR A 101 1.33 -0.97 -17.83
N VAL A 102 2.09 -1.45 -18.80
CA VAL A 102 3.54 -1.22 -18.81
C VAL A 102 3.80 0.21 -19.30
N LEU A 103 4.77 0.88 -18.70
CA LEU A 103 5.22 2.19 -19.16
C LEU A 103 5.96 2.04 -20.49
N ARG A 104 5.39 2.60 -21.56
CA ARG A 104 5.94 2.63 -22.93
C ARG A 104 5.63 3.98 -23.58
N PRO A 105 6.35 5.03 -23.14
CA PRO A 105 6.17 6.34 -23.75
C PRO A 105 6.64 6.34 -25.20
N ASP A 106 6.06 7.22 -25.99
CA ASP A 106 6.52 7.50 -27.35
C ASP A 106 7.86 8.29 -27.37
N SER A 107 8.38 8.60 -28.54
CA SER A 107 9.64 9.34 -28.69
C SER A 107 9.64 10.74 -28.08
N GLU A 108 8.48 11.28 -27.80
CA GLU A 108 8.28 12.58 -27.17
C GLU A 108 8.05 12.48 -25.65
N GLY A 109 7.97 11.26 -25.11
CA GLY A 109 7.75 10.99 -23.68
C GLY A 109 6.27 10.91 -23.28
N TYR A 110 5.35 10.75 -24.24
CA TYR A 110 3.93 10.65 -23.98
C TYR A 110 3.43 9.21 -24.05
N GLN A 111 2.58 8.85 -23.09
CA GLN A 111 1.76 7.63 -23.17
C GLN A 111 0.29 8.01 -23.01
N ARG A 112 -0.55 7.57 -23.93
CA ARG A 112 -1.96 7.94 -24.02
C ARG A 112 -2.84 6.74 -23.72
N PHE A 113 -3.91 6.96 -22.97
CA PHE A 113 -4.93 5.96 -22.66
C PHE A 113 -6.29 6.53 -23.05
N GLU A 114 -7.15 5.69 -23.62
CA GLU A 114 -8.52 6.09 -23.95
C GLU A 114 -9.38 6.16 -22.69
N ALA A 115 -9.91 7.34 -22.39
CA ALA A 115 -10.73 7.53 -21.21
C ALA A 115 -12.06 6.75 -21.25
N GLY A 116 -12.50 6.35 -22.45
CA GLY A 116 -13.68 5.52 -22.65
C GLY A 116 -13.60 4.13 -22.01
N ASP A 117 -12.38 3.63 -21.82
CA ASP A 117 -12.11 2.34 -21.16
C ASP A 117 -12.25 2.41 -19.63
N PHE A 118 -12.33 3.64 -19.10
CA PHE A 118 -12.41 3.88 -17.68
C PHE A 118 -13.79 4.41 -17.26
N LYS A 119 -14.36 3.83 -16.23
CA LYS A 119 -15.62 4.30 -15.64
C LYS A 119 -15.43 5.68 -15.00
N LYS A 120 -16.37 6.61 -15.26
CA LYS A 120 -16.35 7.95 -14.66
C LYS A 120 -16.23 7.92 -13.14
N GLY A 121 -15.47 8.85 -12.58
CA GLY A 121 -15.26 9.03 -11.15
C GLY A 121 -13.80 9.19 -10.76
N LEU A 122 -13.53 8.98 -9.48
CA LEU A 122 -12.21 9.13 -8.88
C LEU A 122 -11.36 7.88 -9.15
N TRP A 123 -10.15 8.12 -9.63
CA TRP A 123 -9.09 7.11 -9.81
C TRP A 123 -7.82 7.54 -9.09
N LYS A 124 -7.16 6.59 -8.47
CA LYS A 124 -5.79 6.75 -7.99
C LYS A 124 -4.86 6.07 -8.98
N VAL A 125 -3.92 6.82 -9.49
CA VAL A 125 -2.96 6.33 -10.49
C VAL A 125 -1.62 6.19 -9.82
N LYS A 126 -1.16 4.95 -9.66
CA LYS A 126 0.12 4.60 -9.06
C LYS A 126 1.10 4.32 -10.18
N ILE A 127 2.21 5.02 -10.18
CA ILE A 127 3.23 4.92 -11.22
C ILE A 127 4.52 4.51 -10.52
N SER A 128 5.09 3.40 -10.94
CA SER A 128 6.36 2.90 -10.44
C SER A 128 7.29 2.58 -11.59
N TRP A 129 8.55 2.95 -11.46
CA TRP A 129 9.57 2.61 -12.45
C TRP A 129 10.94 2.49 -11.82
N HIS A 130 11.80 1.81 -12.55
CA HIS A 130 13.19 1.60 -12.19
C HIS A 130 14.10 2.15 -13.28
N GLU A 131 15.04 2.98 -12.91
CA GLU A 131 16.03 3.59 -13.81
C GLU A 131 17.34 3.82 -13.05
N ASN A 132 18.49 3.44 -13.66
CA ASN A 132 19.83 3.63 -13.11
C ASN A 132 19.98 3.14 -11.65
N ASP A 133 19.54 1.91 -11.37
CA ASP A 133 19.55 1.29 -10.03
C ASP A 133 18.76 2.04 -8.95
N ARG A 134 17.89 2.95 -9.35
CA ARG A 134 16.97 3.64 -8.46
C ARG A 134 15.53 3.28 -8.81
N GLU A 135 14.73 3.11 -7.78
CA GLU A 135 13.29 2.94 -7.90
C GLU A 135 12.58 4.23 -7.57
N TYR A 136 11.52 4.50 -8.32
CA TYR A 136 10.69 5.68 -8.20
C TYR A 136 9.23 5.28 -8.04
N TYR A 137 8.50 6.02 -7.25
CA TYR A 137 7.08 5.83 -7.05
C TYR A 137 6.37 7.17 -6.89
N GLU A 138 5.24 7.29 -7.58
CA GLU A 138 4.34 8.43 -7.46
C GLU A 138 2.88 7.97 -7.49
N GLU A 139 2.04 8.61 -6.69
CA GLU A 139 0.60 8.43 -6.71
C GLU A 139 -0.07 9.75 -7.08
N LYS A 140 -0.88 9.73 -8.12
CA LYS A 140 -1.68 10.88 -8.56
C LYS A 140 -3.16 10.54 -8.51
N THR A 141 -3.97 11.53 -8.21
CA THR A 141 -5.42 11.42 -8.26
C THR A 141 -5.93 11.99 -9.57
N LEU A 142 -6.79 11.23 -10.25
CA LEU A 142 -7.41 11.60 -11.52
C LEU A 142 -8.92 11.47 -11.38
N VAL A 143 -9.65 12.43 -11.93
CA VAL A 143 -11.12 12.40 -12.01
C VAL A 143 -11.51 12.41 -13.50
N ILE A 144 -12.17 11.34 -13.91
CA ILE A 144 -12.65 11.14 -15.30
C ILE A 144 -14.14 11.44 -15.39
#